data_0a9eef41a11862cb2d3d6fdb2633d67f
#
_entry.id   0a9eef41a11862cb2d3d6fdb2633d67f
#
_cell.length_a   1.000
_cell.length_b   1.000
_cell.length_c   1.000
_cell.angle_alpha   90.00
_cell.angle_beta   90.00
_cell.angle_gamma   90.00
#
_symmetry.space_group_name_H-M   'P 1'
#
loop_
_entity.id
_entity.type
_entity.pdbx_description
1 polymer ?
#
loop_
_entity_poly.entity_id
_entity_poly.type
_entity_poly.pdbx_seq_one_letter_code
_entity_poly.pdbx_strand_id
1 'polypeptide(L)'
;MKMAKTVIIAAAACALLLSCSGKGAGANKVYRIGVVQLVEHVALDASYKGFVDGLKEAGYEDGKNIKIDFQNAQGEQANCQTIAQKLINDRDDLILAIATPAAQAVANLTDSVPVLVTAVTDPASAKLVKSNEAPGTNVTGTSDLTPVTQQMDLIKELVPSVKTVGFLYCSSEQNSKFQIDLAKKACDKIGIKYIDATVSNSNEIQQVTQSLVGKVEAVYSPTDNMIAAGVPTVVSVLNAAKIPFIVGEEGMVKSGGLATYGINYYELGKQTAKMAVEILKDGKKPAEMPIQYLQTCDFAVNEDTAKAIGIKIPDDLLAKVKK
;
A
#
# COMPACT_ATOMS: atom_id res chain seq x y z
N MET A 1 -91.86 6.31 -15.46
CA MET A 1 -91.02 7.49 -15.29
C MET A 1 -90.28 7.42 -13.95
N LYS A 2 -89.31 6.58 -13.86
CA LYS A 2 -88.43 6.44 -12.69
C LYS A 2 -87.16 5.77 -13.22
N MET A 3 -86.17 6.52 -13.65
CA MET A 3 -84.80 6.08 -13.91
C MET A 3 -83.99 7.29 -14.41
N ALA A 4 -83.52 8.12 -13.52
CA ALA A 4 -82.54 9.17 -13.84
C ALA A 4 -82.06 9.92 -12.57
N LYS A 5 -81.62 9.23 -11.52
CA LYS A 5 -80.99 9.87 -10.33
C LYS A 5 -79.88 9.07 -9.69
N THR A 6 -79.21 8.14 -10.36
CA THR A 6 -78.23 7.26 -9.69
C THR A 6 -76.86 7.20 -10.41
N VAL A 7 -76.41 8.23 -11.16
CA VAL A 7 -75.16 8.23 -11.91
C VAL A 7 -74.18 9.35 -11.52
N ILE A 8 -74.44 10.17 -10.54
CA ILE A 8 -73.59 11.36 -10.26
C ILE A 8 -72.77 11.23 -8.94
N ILE A 9 -72.82 10.12 -8.22
CA ILE A 9 -72.04 9.97 -6.95
C ILE A 9 -70.78 9.08 -7.09
N ALA A 10 -70.54 8.45 -8.23
CA ALA A 10 -69.36 7.58 -8.45
C ALA A 10 -68.13 8.26 -9.02
N ALA A 11 -68.13 9.55 -9.37
CA ALA A 11 -67.00 10.26 -9.99
C ALA A 11 -66.18 11.14 -9.05
N ALA A 12 -66.58 11.26 -7.77
CA ALA A 12 -65.83 12.12 -6.80
C ALA A 12 -64.91 11.36 -5.82
N ALA A 13 -64.89 10.01 -5.88
CA ALA A 13 -64.05 9.17 -4.97
C ALA A 13 -62.71 8.70 -5.56
N CYS A 14 -62.45 8.92 -6.86
CA CYS A 14 -61.18 8.52 -7.53
C CYS A 14 -60.14 9.65 -7.63
N ALA A 15 -60.38 10.86 -7.15
CA ALA A 15 -59.45 11.99 -7.30
C ALA A 15 -58.59 12.26 -6.05
N LEU A 16 -58.66 11.41 -5.01
CA LEU A 16 -57.93 11.64 -3.73
C LEU A 16 -56.84 10.58 -3.46
N LEU A 17 -56.46 9.74 -4.43
CA LEU A 17 -55.41 8.72 -4.27
C LEU A 17 -54.12 8.98 -5.09
N LEU A 18 -53.96 10.17 -5.66
CA LEU A 18 -52.81 10.52 -6.53
C LEU A 18 -51.96 11.67 -5.96
N SER A 19 -51.85 11.86 -4.67
CA SER A 19 -50.97 12.87 -4.08
C SER A 19 -50.17 12.36 -2.88
N CYS A 20 -49.60 11.13 -3.00
CA CYS A 20 -48.53 10.65 -2.13
C CYS A 20 -47.44 10.01 -2.94
N SER A 21 -46.97 10.64 -4.04
CA SER A 21 -45.61 10.46 -4.49
C SER A 21 -44.71 11.37 -3.66
N GLY A 22 -44.68 11.11 -2.35
CA GLY A 22 -43.60 11.59 -1.52
C GLY A 22 -42.33 11.08 -2.18
N LYS A 23 -41.47 12.00 -2.61
CA LYS A 23 -40.04 11.70 -2.79
C LYS A 23 -39.60 11.03 -1.49
N GLY A 24 -39.56 9.71 -1.47
CA GLY A 24 -38.89 9.00 -0.44
C GLY A 24 -37.49 9.61 -0.41
N ALA A 25 -37.15 10.29 0.68
CA ALA A 25 -35.78 10.61 0.98
C ALA A 25 -35.07 9.25 0.88
N GLY A 26 -34.32 9.04 -0.20
CA GLY A 26 -33.56 7.83 -0.41
C GLY A 26 -32.76 7.64 0.86
N ALA A 27 -32.96 6.55 1.57
CA ALA A 27 -32.14 6.20 2.70
C ALA A 27 -30.69 6.32 2.19
N ASN A 28 -29.91 7.26 2.73
CA ASN A 28 -28.53 7.46 2.31
C ASN A 28 -27.85 6.10 2.43
N LYS A 29 -27.43 5.54 1.30
CA LYS A 29 -26.74 4.23 1.28
C LYS A 29 -25.50 4.36 2.17
N VAL A 30 -25.38 3.49 3.17
CA VAL A 30 -24.16 3.33 3.96
C VAL A 30 -23.30 2.32 3.21
N TYR A 31 -22.18 2.78 2.67
CA TYR A 31 -21.23 1.88 1.99
C TYR A 31 -20.42 1.08 2.98
N ARG A 32 -20.17 -0.17 2.67
CA ARG A 32 -19.31 -1.07 3.44
C ARG A 32 -17.95 -1.15 2.77
N ILE A 33 -16.90 -0.86 3.51
CA ILE A 33 -15.50 -0.89 3.03
C ILE A 33 -14.74 -1.90 3.89
N GLY A 34 -14.43 -3.05 3.30
CA GLY A 34 -13.52 -4.01 3.92
C GLY A 34 -12.07 -3.56 3.74
N VAL A 35 -11.26 -3.72 4.77
CA VAL A 35 -9.82 -3.41 4.69
C VAL A 35 -9.03 -4.61 5.19
N VAL A 36 -8.11 -5.10 4.37
CA VAL A 36 -7.11 -6.09 4.78
C VAL A 36 -5.72 -5.47 4.66
N GLN A 37 -5.03 -5.37 5.80
CA GLN A 37 -3.63 -4.97 5.89
C GLN A 37 -2.77 -6.19 6.17
N LEU A 38 -1.64 -6.35 5.46
CA LEU A 38 -0.76 -7.51 5.63
C LEU A 38 -0.17 -7.60 7.03
N VAL A 39 0.42 -6.51 7.51
CA VAL A 39 1.15 -6.45 8.79
C VAL A 39 1.18 -4.99 9.28
N GLU A 40 1.44 -4.79 10.56
CA GLU A 40 1.63 -3.47 11.15
C GLU A 40 3.08 -3.01 10.99
N HIS A 41 3.28 -1.89 10.31
CA HIS A 41 4.52 -1.11 10.30
C HIS A 41 4.24 0.30 9.79
N VAL A 42 5.20 1.23 10.02
CA VAL A 42 5.04 2.68 9.83
C VAL A 42 4.43 3.07 8.47
N ALA A 43 4.87 2.45 7.38
CA ALA A 43 4.40 2.81 6.03
C ALA A 43 2.96 2.35 5.77
N LEU A 44 2.61 1.08 6.11
CA LEU A 44 1.26 0.57 5.89
C LEU A 44 0.23 1.29 6.78
N ASP A 45 0.59 1.56 8.05
CA ASP A 45 -0.28 2.29 8.97
C ASP A 45 -0.51 3.74 8.50
N ALA A 46 0.54 4.39 7.98
CA ALA A 46 0.42 5.72 7.37
C ALA A 46 -0.49 5.69 6.13
N SER A 47 -0.38 4.65 5.28
CA SER A 47 -1.23 4.48 4.11
C SER A 47 -2.70 4.30 4.50
N TYR A 48 -2.99 3.43 5.46
CA TYR A 48 -4.34 3.26 5.99
C TYR A 48 -4.89 4.56 6.59
N LYS A 49 -4.10 5.24 7.43
CA LYS A 49 -4.49 6.52 8.00
C LYS A 49 -4.80 7.55 6.91
N GLY A 50 -3.95 7.68 5.91
CA GLY A 50 -4.16 8.58 4.77
C GLY A 50 -5.45 8.25 4.01
N PHE A 51 -5.76 6.96 3.82
CA PHE A 51 -7.00 6.52 3.19
C PHE A 51 -8.24 6.94 4.00
N VAL A 52 -8.25 6.71 5.31
CA VAL A 52 -9.37 7.10 6.18
C VAL A 52 -9.55 8.62 6.21
N ASP A 53 -8.46 9.38 6.37
CA ASP A 53 -8.49 10.84 6.37
C ASP A 53 -8.95 11.40 5.02
N GLY A 54 -8.48 10.82 3.89
CA GLY A 54 -8.89 11.20 2.56
C GLY A 54 -10.38 10.94 2.26
N LEU A 55 -10.93 9.82 2.76
CA LEU A 55 -12.36 9.55 2.72
C LEU A 55 -13.14 10.60 3.52
N LYS A 56 -12.68 10.93 4.72
CA LYS A 56 -13.31 11.95 5.57
C LYS A 56 -13.30 13.33 4.93
N GLU A 57 -12.19 13.75 4.32
CA GLU A 57 -12.09 14.99 3.55
C GLU A 57 -13.09 15.04 2.39
N ALA A 58 -13.41 13.90 1.80
CA ALA A 58 -14.42 13.76 0.74
C ALA A 58 -15.87 13.63 1.27
N GLY A 59 -16.07 13.71 2.60
CA GLY A 59 -17.38 13.64 3.24
C GLY A 59 -17.86 12.22 3.58
N TYR A 60 -16.96 11.23 3.54
CA TYR A 60 -17.24 9.85 3.94
C TYR A 60 -16.67 9.59 5.34
N GLU A 61 -17.54 9.42 6.33
CA GLU A 61 -17.14 9.21 7.72
C GLU A 61 -17.63 7.84 8.22
N ASP A 62 -16.73 7.10 8.84
CA ASP A 62 -17.05 5.82 9.45
C ASP A 62 -18.09 5.98 10.56
N GLY A 63 -19.09 5.06 10.58
CA GLY A 63 -20.24 5.12 11.49
C GLY A 63 -21.34 6.12 11.09
N LYS A 64 -21.15 6.91 9.99
CA LYS A 64 -22.18 7.83 9.46
C LYS A 64 -22.74 7.35 8.12
N ASN A 65 -21.95 7.43 7.07
CA ASN A 65 -22.35 7.09 5.70
C ASN A 65 -21.46 6.02 5.06
N ILE A 66 -20.41 5.60 5.76
CA ILE A 66 -19.64 4.40 5.48
C ILE A 66 -19.50 3.56 6.76
N LYS A 67 -19.17 2.27 6.58
CA LYS A 67 -18.74 1.37 7.64
C LYS A 67 -17.43 0.71 7.20
N ILE A 68 -16.36 0.94 7.95
CA ILE A 68 -15.05 0.34 7.71
C ILE A 68 -14.90 -0.92 8.58
N ASP A 69 -14.55 -2.04 7.97
CA ASP A 69 -14.14 -3.27 8.66
C ASP A 69 -12.64 -3.48 8.42
N PHE A 70 -11.81 -3.01 9.35
CA PHE A 70 -10.36 -3.14 9.27
C PHE A 70 -9.89 -4.43 9.92
N GLN A 71 -9.07 -5.18 9.17
CA GLN A 71 -8.48 -6.45 9.60
C GLN A 71 -6.97 -6.46 9.30
N ASN A 72 -6.16 -6.89 10.27
CA ASN A 72 -4.71 -7.06 10.13
C ASN A 72 -4.36 -8.55 10.06
N ALA A 73 -3.64 -8.96 9.03
CA ALA A 73 -3.24 -10.35 8.81
C ALA A 73 -1.98 -10.76 9.59
N GLN A 74 -1.35 -9.83 10.31
CA GLN A 74 -0.18 -10.08 11.18
C GLN A 74 1.01 -10.73 10.46
N GLY A 75 1.19 -10.44 9.17
CA GLY A 75 2.26 -10.97 8.33
C GLY A 75 1.99 -12.37 7.77
N GLU A 76 0.85 -12.98 8.08
CA GLU A 76 0.55 -14.35 7.71
C GLU A 76 -0.33 -14.44 6.46
N GLN A 77 0.16 -15.11 5.41
CA GLN A 77 -0.57 -15.27 4.15
C GLN A 77 -1.92 -16.00 4.34
N ALA A 78 -1.98 -16.97 5.24
CA ALA A 78 -3.20 -17.69 5.55
C ALA A 78 -4.27 -16.78 6.18
N ASN A 79 -3.85 -15.83 7.01
CA ASN A 79 -4.75 -14.83 7.58
C ASN A 79 -5.28 -13.88 6.49
N CYS A 80 -4.44 -13.48 5.52
CA CYS A 80 -4.90 -12.67 4.38
C CYS A 80 -6.05 -13.36 3.63
N GLN A 81 -5.93 -14.68 3.38
CA GLN A 81 -6.98 -15.44 2.70
C GLN A 81 -8.27 -15.54 3.55
N THR A 82 -8.15 -15.81 4.83
CA THR A 82 -9.29 -15.90 5.77
C THR A 82 -10.02 -14.55 5.86
N ILE A 83 -9.27 -13.46 5.98
CA ILE A 83 -9.83 -12.11 6.03
C ILE A 83 -10.50 -11.75 4.69
N ALA A 84 -9.84 -12.01 3.57
CA ALA A 84 -10.40 -11.74 2.25
C ALA A 84 -11.74 -12.48 2.06
N GLN A 85 -11.81 -13.77 2.42
CA GLN A 85 -13.04 -14.55 2.36
C GLN A 85 -14.15 -13.99 3.25
N LYS A 86 -13.80 -13.51 4.46
CA LYS A 86 -14.75 -12.84 5.36
C LYS A 86 -15.32 -11.58 4.71
N LEU A 87 -14.46 -10.66 4.23
CA LEU A 87 -14.89 -9.39 3.65
C LEU A 87 -15.79 -9.58 2.43
N ILE A 88 -15.49 -10.59 1.57
CA ILE A 88 -16.33 -10.95 0.44
C ILE A 88 -17.71 -11.49 0.91
N ASN A 89 -17.73 -12.36 1.92
CA ASN A 89 -18.97 -12.94 2.46
C ASN A 89 -19.83 -11.87 3.16
N ASP A 90 -19.22 -10.85 3.75
CA ASP A 90 -19.89 -9.72 4.38
C ASP A 90 -20.52 -8.76 3.35
N ARG A 91 -20.28 -9.00 2.06
CA ARG A 91 -20.79 -8.22 0.92
C ARG A 91 -20.36 -6.75 0.99
N ASP A 92 -19.09 -6.52 1.21
CA ASP A 92 -18.54 -5.18 1.17
C ASP A 92 -18.68 -4.58 -0.24
N ASP A 93 -18.98 -3.29 -0.32
CA ASP A 93 -19.12 -2.55 -1.59
C ASP A 93 -17.76 -2.29 -2.25
N LEU A 94 -16.69 -2.29 -1.45
CA LEU A 94 -15.30 -2.07 -1.84
C LEU A 94 -14.37 -2.77 -0.86
N ILE A 95 -13.30 -3.37 -1.35
CA ILE A 95 -12.23 -3.90 -0.50
C ILE A 95 -10.95 -3.11 -0.77
N LEU A 96 -10.34 -2.54 0.29
CA LEU A 96 -8.98 -2.01 0.27
C LEU A 96 -8.02 -3.10 0.71
N ALA A 97 -7.05 -3.44 -0.14
CA ALA A 97 -5.97 -4.35 0.19
C ALA A 97 -4.65 -3.57 0.30
N ILE A 98 -4.02 -3.65 1.46
CA ILE A 98 -2.78 -2.92 1.78
C ILE A 98 -1.62 -3.91 1.79
N ALA A 99 -0.67 -3.73 0.89
CA ALA A 99 0.46 -4.57 0.54
C ALA A 99 0.15 -5.70 -0.46
N THR A 100 1.17 -6.10 -1.24
CA THR A 100 1.05 -7.07 -2.34
C THR A 100 0.48 -8.43 -1.93
N PRO A 101 0.92 -9.08 -0.83
CA PRO A 101 0.36 -10.39 -0.44
C PRO A 101 -1.13 -10.31 -0.06
N ALA A 102 -1.56 -9.22 0.60
CA ALA A 102 -2.97 -9.00 0.93
C ALA A 102 -3.80 -8.77 -0.34
N ALA A 103 -3.29 -7.97 -1.28
CA ALA A 103 -3.94 -7.73 -2.58
C ALA A 103 -4.10 -9.03 -3.39
N GLN A 104 -3.07 -9.88 -3.43
CA GLN A 104 -3.13 -11.18 -4.09
C GLN A 104 -4.17 -12.11 -3.45
N ALA A 105 -4.26 -12.12 -2.12
CA ALA A 105 -5.26 -12.93 -1.42
C ALA A 105 -6.69 -12.54 -1.79
N VAL A 106 -6.99 -11.23 -1.86
CA VAL A 106 -8.32 -10.74 -2.25
C VAL A 106 -8.59 -11.02 -3.73
N ALA A 107 -7.67 -10.66 -4.62
CA ALA A 107 -7.86 -10.79 -6.07
C ALA A 107 -8.04 -12.25 -6.53
N ASN A 108 -7.45 -13.21 -5.82
CA ASN A 108 -7.61 -14.64 -6.11
C ASN A 108 -8.99 -15.21 -5.69
N LEU A 109 -9.76 -14.49 -4.88
CA LEU A 109 -11.03 -14.95 -4.33
C LEU A 109 -12.25 -14.26 -4.94
N THR A 110 -12.07 -13.12 -5.61
CA THR A 110 -13.19 -12.40 -6.25
C THR A 110 -12.76 -11.68 -7.52
N ASP A 111 -13.63 -11.71 -8.51
CA ASP A 111 -13.55 -10.95 -9.77
C ASP A 111 -14.66 -9.90 -9.91
N SER A 112 -15.55 -9.82 -8.91
CA SER A 112 -16.78 -9.01 -8.96
C SER A 112 -16.78 -7.85 -7.95
N VAL A 113 -16.23 -8.05 -6.74
CA VAL A 113 -16.13 -6.98 -5.75
C VAL A 113 -15.03 -6.01 -6.20
N PRO A 114 -15.28 -4.69 -6.26
CA PRO A 114 -14.23 -3.70 -6.51
C PRO A 114 -13.11 -3.80 -5.48
N VAL A 115 -11.87 -3.89 -5.95
CA VAL A 115 -10.68 -3.96 -5.10
C VAL A 115 -9.79 -2.76 -5.38
N LEU A 116 -9.50 -1.98 -4.34
CA LEU A 116 -8.44 -0.99 -4.37
C LEU A 116 -7.19 -1.54 -3.70
N VAL A 117 -6.04 -1.28 -4.31
CA VAL A 117 -4.75 -1.60 -3.72
C VAL A 117 -3.97 -0.35 -3.38
N THR A 118 -3.21 -0.40 -2.30
CA THR A 118 -2.22 0.62 -1.93
C THR A 118 -1.01 -0.06 -1.30
N ALA A 119 0.16 0.58 -1.33
CA ALA A 119 1.41 -0.03 -0.91
C ALA A 119 1.68 -1.35 -1.67
N VAL A 120 1.40 -1.36 -2.97
CA VAL A 120 1.66 -2.46 -3.90
C VAL A 120 2.63 -1.96 -4.97
N THR A 121 3.82 -2.53 -5.03
CA THR A 121 4.92 -2.01 -5.83
C THR A 121 4.61 -1.99 -7.32
N ASP A 122 4.23 -3.13 -7.90
CA ASP A 122 3.85 -3.22 -9.30
C ASP A 122 2.67 -4.18 -9.47
N PRO A 123 1.44 -3.67 -9.56
CA PRO A 123 0.25 -4.50 -9.69
C PRO A 123 0.25 -5.44 -10.89
N ALA A 124 0.88 -5.05 -12.01
CA ALA A 124 0.95 -5.89 -13.19
C ALA A 124 1.90 -7.09 -12.98
N SER A 125 3.10 -6.88 -12.42
CA SER A 125 4.03 -7.96 -12.10
C SER A 125 3.47 -8.88 -11.01
N ALA A 126 2.67 -8.34 -10.08
CA ALA A 126 1.96 -9.10 -9.05
C ALA A 126 0.75 -9.87 -9.59
N LYS A 127 0.44 -9.76 -10.90
CA LYS A 127 -0.70 -10.41 -11.59
C LYS A 127 -2.07 -9.99 -11.06
N LEU A 128 -2.17 -8.79 -10.53
CA LEU A 128 -3.43 -8.20 -10.04
C LEU A 128 -4.23 -7.56 -11.18
N VAL A 129 -3.52 -7.01 -12.16
CA VAL A 129 -4.07 -6.31 -13.32
C VAL A 129 -3.40 -6.79 -14.61
N LYS A 130 -4.02 -6.54 -15.77
CA LYS A 130 -3.44 -6.89 -17.08
C LYS A 130 -2.26 -6.01 -17.44
N SER A 131 -2.38 -4.69 -17.19
CA SER A 131 -1.30 -3.71 -17.20
C SER A 131 -1.64 -2.57 -16.24
N ASN A 132 -0.63 -1.80 -15.85
CA ASN A 132 -0.85 -0.67 -14.92
C ASN A 132 -1.62 0.48 -15.59
N GLU A 133 -1.52 0.63 -16.92
CA GLU A 133 -2.24 1.65 -17.71
C GLU A 133 -3.69 1.24 -18.01
N ALA A 134 -3.93 -0.07 -18.16
CA ALA A 134 -5.25 -0.62 -18.48
C ALA A 134 -5.50 -1.88 -17.63
N PRO A 135 -5.96 -1.73 -16.37
CA PRO A 135 -6.09 -2.82 -15.42
C PRO A 135 -6.90 -4.02 -15.94
N GLY A 136 -8.07 -3.77 -16.51
CA GLY A 136 -8.90 -4.80 -17.16
C GLY A 136 -9.36 -5.93 -16.24
N THR A 137 -9.32 -5.72 -14.93
CA THR A 137 -9.80 -6.60 -13.86
C THR A 137 -10.67 -5.80 -12.88
N ASN A 138 -11.15 -6.43 -11.81
CA ASN A 138 -11.85 -5.73 -10.72
C ASN A 138 -10.89 -5.01 -9.75
N VAL A 139 -9.59 -4.96 -10.06
CA VAL A 139 -8.53 -4.36 -9.24
C VAL A 139 -8.02 -3.08 -9.88
N THR A 140 -7.83 -2.04 -9.09
CA THR A 140 -7.09 -0.81 -9.39
C THR A 140 -6.49 -0.25 -8.09
N GLY A 141 -5.82 0.90 -8.16
CA GLY A 141 -5.28 1.56 -6.95
C GLY A 141 -4.00 2.32 -7.20
N THR A 142 -3.15 2.36 -6.19
CA THR A 142 -1.90 3.12 -6.21
C THR A 142 -0.68 2.21 -6.06
N SER A 143 0.39 2.56 -6.79
CA SER A 143 1.70 1.92 -6.71
C SER A 143 2.62 2.68 -5.76
N ASP A 144 3.40 1.93 -4.98
CA ASP A 144 4.45 2.44 -4.13
C ASP A 144 5.86 2.22 -4.69
N LEU A 145 5.98 1.95 -5.98
CA LEU A 145 7.29 1.74 -6.61
C LEU A 145 8.21 2.95 -6.39
N THR A 146 9.29 2.72 -5.66
CA THR A 146 10.33 3.71 -5.37
C THR A 146 11.46 3.68 -6.40
N PRO A 147 12.30 4.72 -6.49
CA PRO A 147 13.35 4.83 -7.48
C PRO A 147 14.58 3.95 -7.14
N VAL A 148 14.47 2.63 -7.30
CA VAL A 148 15.49 1.64 -6.93
C VAL A 148 16.88 1.97 -7.49
N THR A 149 16.96 2.46 -8.73
CA THR A 149 18.25 2.87 -9.31
C THR A 149 18.91 3.99 -8.51
N GLN A 150 18.14 5.02 -8.11
CA GLN A 150 18.67 6.12 -7.28
C GLN A 150 19.07 5.64 -5.88
N GLN A 151 18.39 4.62 -5.34
CA GLN A 151 18.77 4.02 -4.06
C GLN A 151 20.10 3.26 -4.17
N MET A 152 20.38 2.63 -5.30
CA MET A 152 21.72 2.01 -5.55
C MET A 152 22.81 3.08 -5.73
N ASP A 153 22.51 4.18 -6.44
CA ASP A 153 23.42 5.31 -6.57
C ASP A 153 23.69 5.94 -5.20
N LEU A 154 22.67 6.08 -4.34
CA LEU A 154 22.81 6.57 -2.97
C LEU A 154 23.77 5.70 -2.13
N ILE A 155 23.74 4.37 -2.30
CA ILE A 155 24.70 3.48 -1.62
C ILE A 155 26.13 3.88 -2.02
N LYS A 156 26.39 4.09 -3.30
CA LYS A 156 27.71 4.47 -3.80
C LYS A 156 28.13 5.86 -3.34
N GLU A 157 27.19 6.79 -3.21
CA GLU A 157 27.43 8.15 -2.71
C GLU A 157 27.80 8.14 -1.21
N LEU A 158 27.07 7.38 -0.41
CA LEU A 158 27.30 7.27 1.05
C LEU A 158 28.49 6.36 1.40
N VAL A 159 28.80 5.39 0.56
CA VAL A 159 29.89 4.41 0.72
C VAL A 159 30.71 4.34 -0.56
N PRO A 160 31.58 5.36 -0.86
CA PRO A 160 32.32 5.40 -2.13
C PRO A 160 33.22 4.18 -2.38
N SER A 161 33.65 3.49 -1.31
CA SER A 161 34.48 2.29 -1.37
C SER A 161 33.70 0.98 -1.51
N VAL A 162 32.36 1.03 -1.62
CA VAL A 162 31.52 -0.16 -1.69
C VAL A 162 31.89 -1.03 -2.88
N LYS A 163 32.07 -2.33 -2.63
CA LYS A 163 32.34 -3.37 -3.63
C LYS A 163 31.23 -4.40 -3.69
N THR A 164 30.60 -4.67 -2.56
CA THR A 164 29.57 -5.71 -2.43
C THR A 164 28.42 -5.20 -1.54
N VAL A 165 27.19 -5.31 -2.02
CA VAL A 165 25.97 -5.00 -1.30
C VAL A 165 25.25 -6.29 -0.92
N GLY A 166 24.76 -6.37 0.32
CA GLY A 166 23.85 -7.43 0.75
C GLY A 166 22.41 -7.04 0.44
N PHE A 167 21.67 -7.87 -0.27
CA PHE A 167 20.24 -7.69 -0.50
C PHE A 167 19.46 -8.52 0.52
N LEU A 168 18.86 -7.84 1.50
CA LEU A 168 18.07 -8.47 2.57
C LEU A 168 16.57 -8.33 2.25
N TYR A 169 15.90 -9.45 2.01
CA TYR A 169 14.47 -9.42 1.63
C TYR A 169 13.73 -10.73 1.90
N CYS A 170 12.40 -10.65 1.94
CA CYS A 170 11.54 -11.82 2.06
C CYS A 170 11.37 -12.54 0.73
N SER A 171 11.73 -13.82 0.70
CA SER A 171 11.68 -14.64 -0.53
C SER A 171 10.26 -14.98 -0.99
N SER A 172 9.25 -14.82 -0.14
CA SER A 172 7.83 -15.05 -0.49
C SER A 172 7.12 -13.80 -1.01
N GLU A 173 7.70 -12.60 -0.85
CA GLU A 173 7.11 -11.35 -1.32
C GLU A 173 7.46 -11.06 -2.79
N GLN A 174 6.46 -11.01 -3.65
CA GLN A 174 6.63 -10.74 -5.08
C GLN A 174 7.16 -9.32 -5.35
N ASN A 175 6.67 -8.32 -4.58
CA ASN A 175 7.15 -6.93 -4.61
C ASN A 175 8.65 -6.84 -4.35
N SER A 176 9.16 -7.59 -3.37
CA SER A 176 10.57 -7.58 -3.00
C SER A 176 11.43 -8.15 -4.12
N LYS A 177 11.05 -9.31 -4.67
CA LYS A 177 11.76 -9.92 -5.81
C LYS A 177 11.84 -8.98 -7.01
N PHE A 178 10.71 -8.32 -7.36
CA PHE A 178 10.66 -7.38 -8.48
C PHE A 178 11.67 -6.24 -8.29
N GLN A 179 11.72 -5.64 -7.10
CA GLN A 179 12.64 -4.53 -6.81
C GLN A 179 14.09 -4.99 -6.71
N ILE A 180 14.35 -6.19 -6.16
CA ILE A 180 15.70 -6.76 -6.13
C ILE A 180 16.25 -7.03 -7.55
N ASP A 181 15.40 -7.46 -8.48
CA ASP A 181 15.82 -7.61 -9.88
C ASP A 181 16.17 -6.25 -10.52
N LEU A 182 15.48 -5.17 -10.14
CA LEU A 182 15.85 -3.80 -10.55
C LEU A 182 17.17 -3.37 -9.89
N ALA A 183 17.36 -3.66 -8.61
CA ALA A 183 18.58 -3.34 -7.87
C ALA A 183 19.81 -4.08 -8.45
N LYS A 184 19.68 -5.37 -8.78
CA LYS A 184 20.71 -6.15 -9.45
C LYS A 184 21.14 -5.51 -10.77
N LYS A 185 20.18 -5.16 -11.63
CA LYS A 185 20.43 -4.46 -12.89
C LYS A 185 21.13 -3.11 -12.70
N ALA A 186 20.80 -2.38 -11.63
CA ALA A 186 21.46 -1.13 -11.29
C ALA A 186 22.90 -1.38 -10.81
N CYS A 187 23.12 -2.34 -9.92
CA CYS A 187 24.45 -2.73 -9.44
C CYS A 187 25.36 -3.20 -10.58
N ASP A 188 24.84 -4.01 -11.51
CA ASP A 188 25.61 -4.46 -12.69
C ASP A 188 26.13 -3.30 -13.54
N LYS A 189 25.29 -2.24 -13.72
CA LYS A 189 25.67 -1.02 -14.47
C LYS A 189 26.78 -0.22 -13.80
N ILE A 190 26.81 -0.19 -12.46
CA ILE A 190 27.79 0.61 -11.69
C ILE A 190 28.96 -0.23 -11.16
N GLY A 191 29.01 -1.53 -11.52
CA GLY A 191 30.10 -2.45 -11.19
C GLY A 191 30.15 -2.88 -9.72
N ILE A 192 29.02 -2.90 -9.01
CA ILE A 192 28.92 -3.34 -7.62
C ILE A 192 28.44 -4.80 -7.59
N LYS A 193 29.12 -5.65 -6.82
CA LYS A 193 28.71 -7.03 -6.56
C LYS A 193 27.60 -7.07 -5.53
N TYR A 194 26.82 -8.15 -5.51
CA TYR A 194 25.75 -8.32 -4.53
C TYR A 194 25.68 -9.76 -4.01
N ILE A 195 25.09 -9.91 -2.81
CA ILE A 195 24.82 -11.19 -2.16
C ILE A 195 23.37 -11.17 -1.74
N ASP A 196 22.56 -12.12 -2.22
CA ASP A 196 21.18 -12.30 -1.76
C ASP A 196 21.18 -12.91 -0.34
N ALA A 197 20.45 -12.32 0.56
CA ALA A 197 20.19 -12.75 1.92
C ALA A 197 18.69 -12.78 2.16
N THR A 198 18.07 -13.94 1.97
CA THR A 198 16.61 -14.05 2.01
C THR A 198 16.12 -14.63 3.33
N VAL A 199 14.98 -14.13 3.77
CA VAL A 199 14.19 -14.66 4.87
C VAL A 199 12.88 -15.24 4.36
N SER A 200 12.31 -16.21 5.06
CA SER A 200 10.98 -16.77 4.78
C SER A 200 9.99 -16.48 5.91
N ASN A 201 10.50 -16.13 7.09
CA ASN A 201 9.73 -15.73 8.26
C ASN A 201 10.54 -14.76 9.14
N SER A 202 9.86 -14.06 10.05
CA SER A 202 10.47 -13.03 10.89
C SER A 202 11.56 -13.55 11.87
N ASN A 203 11.49 -14.82 12.26
CA ASN A 203 12.49 -15.41 13.18
C ASN A 203 13.88 -15.54 12.53
N GLU A 204 13.96 -15.57 11.21
CA GLU A 204 15.22 -15.70 10.48
C GLU A 204 15.96 -14.36 10.32
N ILE A 205 15.29 -13.22 10.52
CA ILE A 205 15.83 -11.87 10.21
C ILE A 205 17.20 -11.67 10.90
N GLN A 206 17.30 -11.95 12.20
CA GLN A 206 18.54 -11.73 12.94
C GLN A 206 19.69 -12.57 12.38
N GLN A 207 19.47 -13.87 12.20
CA GLN A 207 20.50 -14.80 11.74
C GLN A 207 20.93 -14.49 10.31
N VAL A 208 19.99 -14.21 9.41
CA VAL A 208 20.27 -13.89 8.02
C VAL A 208 21.02 -12.55 7.91
N THR A 209 20.62 -11.53 8.68
CA THR A 209 21.34 -10.25 8.75
C THR A 209 22.76 -10.46 9.27
N GLN A 210 22.95 -11.26 10.32
CA GLN A 210 24.26 -11.56 10.88
C GLN A 210 25.18 -12.27 9.87
N SER A 211 24.61 -13.06 8.96
CA SER A 211 25.38 -13.77 7.91
C SER A 211 26.03 -12.84 6.88
N LEU A 212 25.59 -11.59 6.77
CA LEU A 212 26.16 -10.56 5.89
C LEU A 212 27.36 -9.85 6.51
N VAL A 213 27.50 -9.87 7.84
CA VAL A 213 28.60 -9.18 8.53
C VAL A 213 29.94 -9.72 8.10
N GLY A 214 30.86 -8.79 7.73
CA GLY A 214 32.19 -9.11 7.21
C GLY A 214 32.23 -9.56 5.74
N LYS A 215 31.09 -9.62 5.05
CA LYS A 215 31.01 -10.01 3.64
C LYS A 215 30.58 -8.87 2.71
N VAL A 216 29.96 -7.82 3.25
CA VAL A 216 29.40 -6.70 2.49
C VAL A 216 29.77 -5.37 3.15
N GLU A 217 29.83 -4.31 2.37
CA GLU A 217 30.10 -2.95 2.84
C GLU A 217 28.82 -2.12 3.04
N ALA A 218 27.67 -2.58 2.49
CA ALA A 218 26.36 -1.99 2.72
C ALA A 218 25.29 -3.08 2.61
N VAL A 219 24.14 -2.86 3.23
CA VAL A 219 22.94 -3.69 3.07
C VAL A 219 21.81 -2.83 2.50
N TYR A 220 21.05 -3.42 1.59
CA TYR A 220 19.84 -2.85 1.02
C TYR A 220 18.65 -3.76 1.26
N SER A 221 17.51 -3.17 1.62
CA SER A 221 16.21 -3.84 1.58
C SER A 221 15.23 -2.97 0.79
N PRO A 222 14.47 -3.55 -0.15
CA PRO A 222 13.43 -2.80 -0.87
C PRO A 222 12.23 -2.46 0.03
N THR A 223 11.09 -2.08 -0.55
CA THR A 223 9.82 -1.97 0.19
C THR A 223 9.29 -3.37 0.54
N ASP A 224 9.97 -4.02 1.47
CA ASP A 224 9.73 -5.38 1.96
C ASP A 224 8.99 -5.32 3.29
N ASN A 225 7.80 -5.89 3.35
CA ASN A 225 6.93 -5.74 4.53
C ASN A 225 7.46 -6.50 5.75
N MET A 226 8.04 -7.69 5.55
CA MET A 226 8.61 -8.49 6.64
C MET A 226 9.84 -7.80 7.23
N ILE A 227 10.71 -7.27 6.38
CA ILE A 227 11.90 -6.54 6.84
C ILE A 227 11.48 -5.20 7.46
N ALA A 228 10.50 -4.49 6.90
CA ALA A 228 9.99 -3.24 7.47
C ALA A 228 9.45 -3.41 8.88
N ALA A 229 8.71 -4.49 9.15
CA ALA A 229 8.26 -4.84 10.50
C ALA A 229 9.44 -5.24 11.42
N GLY A 230 10.53 -5.79 10.86
CA GLY A 230 11.71 -6.28 11.57
C GLY A 230 12.91 -5.33 11.61
N VAL A 231 12.79 -4.07 11.13
CA VAL A 231 13.91 -3.10 11.04
C VAL A 231 14.70 -2.97 12.33
N PRO A 232 14.11 -2.89 13.54
CA PRO A 232 14.89 -2.78 14.77
C PRO A 232 15.87 -3.95 14.97
N THR A 233 15.49 -5.16 14.58
CA THR A 233 16.36 -6.34 14.65
C THR A 233 17.52 -6.23 13.65
N VAL A 234 17.24 -5.81 12.41
CA VAL A 234 18.27 -5.59 11.37
C VAL A 234 19.26 -4.52 11.81
N VAL A 235 18.75 -3.37 12.25
CA VAL A 235 19.54 -2.23 12.69
C VAL A 235 20.44 -2.57 13.90
N SER A 236 19.94 -3.35 14.86
CA SER A 236 20.74 -3.81 15.99
C SER A 236 22.01 -4.57 15.55
N VAL A 237 21.90 -5.42 14.53
CA VAL A 237 23.03 -6.18 14.00
C VAL A 237 23.96 -5.28 13.16
N LEU A 238 23.40 -4.53 12.21
CA LEU A 238 24.19 -3.76 11.24
C LEU A 238 24.91 -2.56 11.87
N ASN A 239 24.27 -1.86 12.83
CA ASN A 239 24.89 -0.73 13.53
C ASN A 239 26.06 -1.20 14.41
N ALA A 240 25.94 -2.36 15.07
CA ALA A 240 27.05 -2.95 15.81
C ALA A 240 28.25 -3.29 14.91
N ALA A 241 27.97 -3.69 13.67
CA ALA A 241 29.00 -3.97 12.66
C ALA A 241 29.41 -2.73 11.84
N LYS A 242 28.80 -1.55 12.09
CA LYS A 242 29.01 -0.29 11.34
C LYS A 242 28.73 -0.43 9.84
N ILE A 243 27.76 -1.24 9.47
CA ILE A 243 27.34 -1.46 8.10
C ILE A 243 26.09 -0.58 7.81
N PRO A 244 26.13 0.33 6.83
CA PRO A 244 24.98 1.15 6.46
C PRO A 244 23.86 0.30 5.90
N PHE A 245 22.63 0.61 6.32
CA PHE A 245 21.40 -0.02 5.88
C PHE A 245 20.57 0.97 5.06
N ILE A 246 20.66 0.90 3.74
CA ILE A 246 19.84 1.66 2.81
C ILE A 246 18.54 0.90 2.58
N VAL A 247 17.42 1.62 2.60
CA VAL A 247 16.09 1.02 2.67
C VAL A 247 15.15 1.55 1.59
N GLY A 248 14.10 0.79 1.29
CA GLY A 248 13.18 1.08 0.20
C GLY A 248 12.22 2.23 0.47
N GLU A 249 11.97 2.58 1.76
CA GLU A 249 10.94 3.55 2.10
C GLU A 249 11.24 4.30 3.42
N GLU A 250 10.54 5.43 3.63
CA GLU A 250 10.78 6.37 4.74
C GLU A 250 10.48 5.79 6.14
N GLY A 251 9.47 4.91 6.27
CA GLY A 251 9.12 4.29 7.56
C GLY A 251 10.25 3.42 8.09
N MET A 252 10.97 2.73 7.18
CA MET A 252 12.16 1.97 7.56
C MET A 252 13.31 2.89 8.02
N VAL A 253 13.44 4.09 7.44
CA VAL A 253 14.40 5.12 7.92
C VAL A 253 14.02 5.59 9.33
N LYS A 254 12.74 5.88 9.56
CA LYS A 254 12.22 6.26 10.89
C LYS A 254 12.44 5.15 11.93
N SER A 255 12.43 3.90 11.50
CA SER A 255 12.68 2.73 12.36
C SER A 255 14.17 2.40 12.56
N GLY A 256 15.10 3.20 11.96
CA GLY A 256 16.54 3.07 12.19
C GLY A 256 17.38 2.76 10.95
N GLY A 257 16.79 2.53 9.78
CA GLY A 257 17.51 2.47 8.50
C GLY A 257 18.25 3.79 8.23
N LEU A 258 19.34 3.75 7.45
CA LEU A 258 20.18 4.92 7.27
C LEU A 258 19.54 5.99 6.39
N ALA A 259 19.15 5.62 5.17
CA ALA A 259 18.64 6.58 4.20
C ALA A 259 17.85 5.90 3.08
N THR A 260 17.03 6.71 2.39
CA THR A 260 16.28 6.30 1.20
C THR A 260 15.94 7.50 0.31
N TYR A 261 15.62 7.22 -0.96
CA TYR A 261 14.67 8.02 -1.74
C TYR A 261 13.35 7.27 -1.74
N GLY A 262 12.32 7.83 -1.10
CA GLY A 262 11.04 7.18 -0.86
C GLY A 262 9.85 8.07 -1.14
N ILE A 263 8.66 7.52 -1.05
CA ILE A 263 7.37 8.22 -1.20
C ILE A 263 6.72 8.42 0.17
N ASN A 264 5.77 9.36 0.22
CA ASN A 264 4.95 9.58 1.40
C ASN A 264 3.74 8.65 1.38
N TYR A 265 3.72 7.63 2.23
CA TYR A 265 2.64 6.63 2.29
C TYR A 265 1.31 7.19 2.79
N TYR A 266 1.32 8.23 3.61
CA TYR A 266 0.08 8.92 3.99
C TYR A 266 -0.58 9.58 2.78
N GLU A 267 0.20 10.30 1.96
CA GLU A 267 -0.33 10.90 0.72
C GLU A 267 -0.74 9.84 -0.31
N LEU A 268 -0.04 8.68 -0.35
CA LEU A 268 -0.44 7.54 -1.18
C LEU A 268 -1.83 7.03 -0.76
N GLY A 269 -2.06 6.88 0.53
CA GLY A 269 -3.37 6.51 1.08
C GLY A 269 -4.46 7.51 0.74
N LYS A 270 -4.19 8.82 0.84
CA LYS A 270 -5.13 9.87 0.43
C LYS A 270 -5.45 9.82 -1.07
N GLN A 271 -4.46 9.53 -1.90
CA GLN A 271 -4.69 9.33 -3.33
C GLN A 271 -5.58 8.10 -3.59
N THR A 272 -5.37 7.01 -2.87
CA THR A 272 -6.21 5.82 -2.94
C THR A 272 -7.65 6.11 -2.50
N ALA A 273 -7.84 6.95 -1.48
CA ALA A 273 -9.17 7.38 -1.04
C ALA A 273 -9.94 8.15 -2.13
N LYS A 274 -9.27 8.99 -2.91
CA LYS A 274 -9.91 9.67 -4.06
C LYS A 274 -10.43 8.66 -5.07
N MET A 275 -9.67 7.60 -5.35
CA MET A 275 -10.11 6.52 -6.24
C MET A 275 -11.30 5.75 -5.64
N ALA A 276 -11.33 5.53 -4.32
CA ALA A 276 -12.48 4.93 -3.64
C ALA A 276 -13.75 5.75 -3.83
N VAL A 277 -13.65 7.08 -3.69
CA VAL A 277 -14.78 7.98 -3.91
C VAL A 277 -15.29 7.90 -5.35
N GLU A 278 -14.40 7.85 -6.35
CA GLU A 278 -14.78 7.69 -7.75
C GLU A 278 -15.55 6.38 -8.00
N ILE A 279 -15.15 5.29 -7.35
CA ILE A 279 -15.85 3.99 -7.46
C ILE A 279 -17.21 4.06 -6.74
N LEU A 280 -17.24 4.52 -5.48
CA LEU A 280 -18.45 4.49 -4.65
C LEU A 280 -19.50 5.50 -5.09
N LYS A 281 -19.07 6.72 -5.48
CA LYS A 281 -19.96 7.84 -5.83
C LYS A 281 -20.29 7.85 -7.31
N ASP A 282 -19.27 7.75 -8.16
CA ASP A 282 -19.41 7.97 -9.60
C ASP A 282 -19.61 6.66 -10.36
N GLY A 283 -19.50 5.50 -9.67
CA GLY A 283 -19.67 4.17 -10.27
C GLY A 283 -18.57 3.79 -11.26
N LYS A 284 -17.39 4.42 -11.16
CA LYS A 284 -16.25 4.07 -12.02
C LYS A 284 -15.85 2.61 -11.80
N LYS A 285 -15.47 1.97 -12.89
CA LYS A 285 -15.07 0.54 -12.86
C LYS A 285 -13.56 0.44 -12.68
N PRO A 286 -13.06 -0.33 -11.71
CA PRO A 286 -11.62 -0.56 -11.53
C PRO A 286 -10.90 -0.95 -12.83
N ALA A 287 -11.54 -1.75 -13.69
CA ALA A 287 -11.00 -2.19 -14.97
C ALA A 287 -10.57 -1.05 -15.92
N GLU A 288 -11.17 0.12 -15.76
CA GLU A 288 -10.98 1.31 -16.61
C GLU A 288 -10.15 2.41 -15.91
N MET A 289 -9.74 2.17 -14.64
CA MET A 289 -9.00 3.13 -13.83
C MET A 289 -7.52 2.74 -13.78
N PRO A 290 -6.61 3.46 -14.46
CA PRO A 290 -5.18 3.19 -14.42
C PRO A 290 -4.62 3.20 -12.99
N ILE A 291 -3.59 2.38 -12.75
CA ILE A 291 -2.80 2.44 -11.52
C ILE A 291 -2.18 3.83 -11.41
N GLN A 292 -2.28 4.44 -10.23
CA GLN A 292 -1.75 5.77 -9.98
C GLN A 292 -0.45 5.72 -9.19
N TYR A 293 0.37 6.76 -9.35
CA TYR A 293 1.67 6.91 -8.72
C TYR A 293 1.76 8.28 -8.06
N LEU A 294 2.48 8.39 -6.95
CA LEU A 294 2.91 9.71 -6.48
C LEU A 294 4.00 10.27 -7.38
N GLN A 295 3.95 11.57 -7.63
CA GLN A 295 4.86 12.25 -8.57
C GLN A 295 6.23 12.57 -7.96
N THR A 296 6.35 12.53 -6.63
CA THR A 296 7.56 12.94 -5.92
C THR A 296 8.08 11.81 -5.03
N CYS A 297 9.40 11.62 -5.10
CA CYS A 297 10.14 10.83 -4.12
C CYS A 297 11.05 11.79 -3.36
N ASP A 298 11.04 11.67 -2.04
CA ASP A 298 11.79 12.55 -1.15
C ASP A 298 13.01 11.82 -0.58
N PHE A 299 14.07 12.54 -0.36
CA PHE A 299 15.23 12.03 0.37
C PHE A 299 14.91 12.04 1.87
N ALA A 300 15.12 10.90 2.52
CA ALA A 300 15.03 10.73 3.97
C ALA A 300 16.32 10.12 4.50
N VAL A 301 16.76 10.59 5.66
CA VAL A 301 17.96 10.10 6.34
C VAL A 301 17.76 10.08 7.84
N ASN A 302 18.34 9.08 8.51
CA ASN A 302 18.44 8.98 9.96
C ASN A 302 19.84 9.43 10.41
N GLU A 303 19.93 10.67 10.87
CA GLU A 303 21.20 11.26 11.29
C GLU A 303 21.76 10.58 12.53
N ASP A 304 20.92 10.07 13.43
CA ASP A 304 21.36 9.32 14.62
C ASP A 304 22.01 8.00 14.20
N THR A 305 21.42 7.29 13.25
CA THR A 305 22.02 6.08 12.65
C THR A 305 23.34 6.42 11.95
N ALA A 306 23.37 7.47 11.14
CA ALA A 306 24.60 7.91 10.45
C ALA A 306 25.73 8.18 11.45
N LYS A 307 25.43 8.90 12.54
CA LYS A 307 26.38 9.18 13.64
C LYS A 307 26.84 7.90 14.35
N ALA A 308 25.90 6.97 14.64
CA ALA A 308 26.21 5.72 15.34
C ALA A 308 27.18 4.84 14.55
N ILE A 309 27.04 4.76 13.23
CA ILE A 309 27.90 3.94 12.37
C ILE A 309 29.13 4.71 11.84
N GLY A 310 29.20 6.03 12.08
CA GLY A 310 30.34 6.87 11.68
C GLY A 310 30.35 7.28 10.20
N ILE A 311 29.17 7.34 9.55
CA ILE A 311 29.01 7.82 8.19
C ILE A 311 28.68 9.33 8.22
N LYS A 312 29.42 10.12 7.46
CA LYS A 312 29.11 11.53 7.22
C LYS A 312 28.16 11.61 6.03
N ILE A 313 26.98 12.19 6.25
CA ILE A 313 26.05 12.51 5.16
C ILE A 313 26.54 13.77 4.45
N PRO A 314 26.68 13.79 3.11
CA PRO A 314 27.03 14.98 2.33
C PRO A 314 26.04 16.13 2.55
N ASP A 315 26.55 17.36 2.59
CA ASP A 315 25.75 18.57 2.87
C ASP A 315 24.67 18.82 1.80
N ASP A 316 24.93 18.44 0.56
CA ASP A 316 23.97 18.53 -0.55
C ASP A 316 22.83 17.48 -0.45
N LEU A 317 23.08 16.34 0.18
CA LEU A 317 22.02 15.39 0.55
C LEU A 317 21.19 15.91 1.73
N LEU A 318 21.83 16.46 2.77
CA LEU A 318 21.11 17.06 3.90
C LEU A 318 20.19 18.21 3.46
N ALA A 319 20.61 18.97 2.45
CA ALA A 319 19.80 20.05 1.88
C ALA A 319 18.53 19.56 1.16
N LYS A 320 18.46 18.28 0.77
CA LYS A 320 17.30 17.65 0.12
C LYS A 320 16.26 17.12 1.11
N VAL A 321 16.59 17.02 2.40
CA VAL A 321 15.64 16.56 3.43
C VAL A 321 14.52 17.57 3.55
N LYS A 322 13.29 17.14 3.30
CA LYS A 322 12.10 17.98 3.55
C LYS A 322 11.94 18.21 5.05
N LYS A 323 11.80 19.49 5.43
CA LYS A 323 11.55 19.95 6.81
C LYS A 323 10.08 19.78 7.18
#